data_0bbca2fe84c2fc2e137d3af48c73178a
#
_entry.id   0bbca2fe84c2fc2e137d3af48c73178a
#
_cell.length_a   1.000
_cell.length_b   1.000
_cell.length_c   1.000
_cell.angle_alpha   90.00
_cell.angle_beta   90.00
_cell.angle_gamma   90.00
#
_symmetry.space_group_name_H-M   'P 1'
#
loop_
_entity.id
_entity.type
_entity.pdbx_description
1 polymer ?
#
loop_
_entity_poly.entity_id
_entity_poly.type
_entity_poly.pdbx_seq_one_letter_code
_entity_poly.pdbx_strand_id
1 'polypeptide(L)'
;YELIHNIGDFCISSVTYMELIQGMRNKEELKKLQKVLRQWNVKTIFINEEISAKALFYVQEYFLSHSMQLADSLIASTCTQYGMTLITANDKHYKVVKELDVEIFRP
;
A
#
# COMPACT_ATOMS: atom_id res chain seq x y z
N TYR A 1 -0.34 8.77 1.26
CA TYR A 1 -0.59 7.51 0.56
C TYR A 1 0.71 6.72 0.38
N GLU A 2 0.59 5.47 0.04
CA GLU A 2 1.72 4.56 -0.05
C GLU A 2 1.95 4.13 -1.50
N LEU A 3 3.23 4.12 -1.89
CA LEU A 3 3.68 3.57 -3.16
C LEU A 3 4.49 2.32 -2.90
N ILE A 4 4.46 1.41 -3.85
CA ILE A 4 5.22 0.17 -3.78
C ILE A 4 6.28 0.23 -4.88
N HIS A 5 7.53 -0.02 -4.49
CA HIS A 5 8.66 0.04 -5.40
C HIS A 5 9.19 -1.36 -5.68
N ASN A 6 9.24 -1.70 -6.95
CA ASN A 6 9.97 -2.85 -7.45
C ASN A 6 11.08 -2.32 -8.35
N ILE A 7 12.07 -3.14 -8.70
CA ILE A 7 13.23 -2.70 -9.48
C ILE A 7 12.78 -1.91 -10.71
N GLY A 8 13.06 -0.60 -10.71
CA GLY A 8 12.77 0.30 -11.82
C GLY A 8 11.31 0.71 -12.01
N ASP A 9 10.37 0.15 -11.25
CA ASP A 9 8.93 0.40 -11.42
C ASP A 9 8.27 0.79 -10.12
N PHE A 10 7.21 1.60 -10.23
CA PHE A 10 6.33 1.89 -9.11
C PHE A 10 5.02 1.14 -9.28
N CYS A 11 4.47 0.68 -8.17
CA CYS A 11 3.19 0.00 -8.11
C CYS A 11 2.34 0.64 -7.02
N ILE A 12 1.04 0.39 -7.06
CA ILE A 12 0.12 0.83 -6.05
C ILE A 12 -0.79 -0.35 -5.70
N SER A 13 -1.04 -0.56 -4.41
CA SER A 13 -2.04 -1.54 -4.00
C SER A 13 -3.42 -1.05 -4.42
N SER A 14 -4.29 -1.98 -4.83
CA SER A 14 -5.69 -1.64 -5.10
C SER A 14 -6.36 -0.99 -3.89
N VAL A 15 -5.93 -1.35 -2.67
CA VAL A 15 -6.44 -0.73 -1.44
C VAL A 15 -6.08 0.75 -1.40
N THR A 16 -4.82 1.09 -1.64
CA THR A 16 -4.38 2.49 -1.67
C THR A 16 -5.11 3.25 -2.78
N TYR A 17 -5.26 2.64 -3.94
CA TYR A 17 -5.98 3.27 -5.06
C TYR A 17 -7.42 3.59 -4.67
N MET A 18 -8.11 2.63 -4.05
CA MET A 18 -9.49 2.86 -3.59
C MET A 18 -9.57 3.97 -2.53
N GLU A 19 -8.61 4.01 -1.61
CA GLU A 19 -8.56 5.08 -0.61
C GLU A 19 -8.35 6.46 -1.25
N LEU A 20 -7.50 6.54 -2.25
CA LEU A 20 -7.29 7.79 -2.99
C LEU A 20 -8.58 8.23 -3.71
N ILE A 21 -9.28 7.27 -4.34
CA ILE A 21 -10.56 7.56 -4.99
C ILE A 21 -11.58 8.08 -3.99
N GLN A 22 -11.65 7.48 -2.80
CA GLN A 22 -12.57 7.92 -1.76
C GLN A 22 -12.29 9.33 -1.25
N GLY A 23 -11.05 9.79 -1.41
CA GLY A 23 -10.68 11.16 -1.05
C GLY A 23 -10.96 12.18 -2.14
N MET A 24 -11.40 11.76 -3.33
CA MET A 24 -11.68 12.68 -4.44
C MET A 24 -12.99 13.42 -4.22
N ARG A 25 -13.03 14.70 -4.61
CA ARG A 25 -14.20 15.54 -4.48
C ARG A 25 -15.06 15.58 -5.73
N ASN A 26 -14.47 15.23 -6.89
CA ASN A 26 -15.16 15.28 -8.17
C ASN A 26 -14.45 14.41 -9.21
N LYS A 27 -15.08 14.27 -10.37
CA LYS A 27 -14.56 13.43 -11.46
C LYS A 27 -13.28 13.99 -12.08
N GLU A 28 -13.08 15.30 -12.02
CA GLU A 28 -11.87 15.92 -12.57
C GLU A 28 -10.63 15.54 -11.77
N GLU A 29 -10.75 15.52 -10.44
CA GLU A 29 -9.65 15.06 -9.60
C GLU A 29 -9.30 13.60 -9.87
N LEU A 30 -10.32 12.76 -10.05
CA LEU A 30 -10.11 11.35 -10.39
C LEU A 30 -9.39 11.21 -11.72
N LYS A 31 -9.80 11.98 -12.73
CA LYS A 31 -9.13 11.94 -14.05
C LYS A 31 -7.67 12.36 -13.97
N LYS A 32 -7.36 13.37 -13.14
CA LYS A 32 -5.98 13.80 -12.92
C LYS A 32 -5.14 12.69 -12.29
N LEU A 33 -5.69 12.02 -11.28
CA LEU A 33 -5.01 10.89 -10.65
C LEU A 33 -4.72 9.79 -11.67
N GLN A 34 -5.73 9.40 -12.44
CA GLN A 34 -5.59 8.37 -13.46
C GLN A 34 -4.54 8.73 -14.50
N LYS A 35 -4.50 10.02 -14.90
CA LYS A 35 -3.50 10.51 -15.84
C LYS A 35 -2.08 10.39 -15.27
N VAL A 36 -1.89 10.79 -14.01
CA VAL A 36 -0.58 10.69 -13.35
C VAL A 36 -0.14 9.22 -13.27
N LEU A 37 -1.03 8.33 -12.88
CA LEU A 37 -0.70 6.90 -12.80
C LEU A 37 -0.29 6.33 -14.15
N ARG A 38 -0.95 6.75 -15.23
CA ARG A 38 -0.57 6.33 -16.57
C ARG A 38 0.77 6.92 -17.03
N GLN A 39 1.00 8.21 -16.75
CA GLN A 39 2.24 8.88 -17.14
C GLN A 39 3.45 8.26 -16.46
N TRP A 40 3.31 7.84 -15.22
CA TRP A 40 4.39 7.23 -14.44
C TRP A 40 4.41 5.71 -14.60
N ASN A 41 3.50 5.18 -15.42
CA ASN A 41 3.37 3.74 -15.66
C ASN A 41 3.24 2.95 -14.35
N VAL A 42 2.46 3.48 -13.42
CA VAL A 42 2.22 2.83 -12.12
C VAL A 42 1.27 1.66 -12.33
N LYS A 43 1.68 0.49 -11.89
CA LYS A 43 0.86 -0.72 -11.97
C LYS A 43 0.05 -0.90 -10.70
N THR A 44 -1.19 -1.34 -10.85
CA THR A 44 -2.04 -1.68 -9.70
C THR A 44 -1.88 -3.15 -9.36
N ILE A 45 -1.60 -3.43 -8.10
CA ILE A 45 -1.53 -4.81 -7.60
C ILE A 45 -2.82 -5.11 -6.86
N PHE A 46 -3.54 -6.11 -7.34
CA PHE A 46 -4.83 -6.49 -6.75
C PHE A 46 -4.65 -7.51 -5.64
N ILE A 47 -5.57 -7.47 -4.69
CA ILE A 47 -5.57 -8.40 -3.56
C ILE A 47 -5.94 -9.79 -4.07
N ASN A 48 -5.11 -10.76 -3.73
CA ASN A 48 -5.38 -12.17 -4.03
C ASN A 48 -5.49 -12.95 -2.73
N GLU A 49 -5.68 -14.25 -2.83
CA GLU A 49 -5.84 -15.11 -1.66
C GLU A 49 -4.62 -15.07 -0.75
N GLU A 50 -3.43 -15.13 -1.31
CA GLU A 50 -2.19 -15.14 -0.54
C GLU A 50 -1.98 -13.83 0.22
N ILE A 51 -2.23 -12.72 -0.44
CA ILE A 51 -2.15 -11.40 0.19
C ILE A 51 -3.18 -11.31 1.32
N SER A 52 -4.41 -11.77 1.08
CA SER A 52 -5.48 -11.75 2.07
C SER A 52 -5.14 -12.60 3.30
N ALA A 53 -4.62 -13.80 3.08
CA ALA A 53 -4.26 -14.71 4.17
C ALA A 53 -3.15 -14.12 5.04
N LYS A 54 -2.14 -13.54 4.42
CA LYS A 54 -1.03 -12.91 5.14
C LYS A 54 -1.49 -11.65 5.89
N ALA A 55 -2.39 -10.88 5.28
CA ALA A 55 -2.96 -9.71 5.93
C ALA A 55 -3.77 -10.11 7.17
N LEU A 56 -4.53 -11.19 7.09
CA LEU A 56 -5.24 -11.72 8.24
C LEU A 56 -4.28 -12.06 9.37
N PHE A 57 -3.16 -12.71 9.06
CA PHE A 57 -2.12 -13.00 10.02
C PHE A 57 -1.58 -11.73 10.68
N TYR A 58 -1.31 -10.68 9.90
CA TYR A 58 -0.79 -9.42 10.44
C TYR A 58 -1.78 -8.74 11.37
N VAL A 59 -3.07 -8.75 11.03
CA VAL A 59 -4.10 -8.18 11.90
C VAL A 59 -4.16 -8.95 13.22
N GLN A 60 -4.13 -10.28 13.16
CA GLN A 60 -4.13 -11.11 14.36
C GLN A 60 -2.94 -10.83 15.26
N GLU A 61 -1.76 -10.66 14.68
CA GLU A 61 -0.52 -10.44 15.44
C GLU A 61 -0.40 -9.01 15.98
N TYR A 62 -0.84 -8.01 15.23
CA TYR A 62 -0.44 -6.63 15.50
C TYR A 62 -1.58 -5.66 15.78
N PHE A 63 -2.84 -6.07 15.68
CA PHE A 63 -3.92 -5.13 15.94
C PHE A 63 -3.95 -4.71 17.42
N LEU A 64 -3.96 -5.65 18.33
CA LEU A 64 -4.08 -5.34 19.75
C LEU A 64 -2.83 -4.65 20.31
N SER A 65 -1.65 -5.04 19.83
CA SER A 65 -0.39 -4.50 20.35
C SER A 65 0.04 -3.20 19.68
N HIS A 66 -0.26 -3.02 18.39
CA HIS A 66 0.25 -1.92 17.58
C HIS A 66 -0.82 -1.21 16.76
N SER A 67 -2.09 -1.50 16.99
CA SER A 67 -3.23 -0.86 16.31
C SER A 67 -3.19 -0.99 14.79
N MET A 68 -2.63 -2.08 14.28
CA MET A 68 -2.59 -2.29 12.83
C MET A 68 -3.99 -2.42 12.27
N GLN A 69 -4.33 -1.56 11.31
CA GLN A 69 -5.64 -1.52 10.69
C GLN A 69 -5.71 -2.42 9.47
N LEU A 70 -6.93 -2.68 9.02
CA LEU A 70 -7.18 -3.54 7.86
C LEU A 70 -6.40 -3.08 6.63
N ALA A 71 -6.48 -1.80 6.28
CA ALA A 71 -5.80 -1.27 5.10
C ALA A 71 -4.28 -1.43 5.21
N ASP A 72 -3.71 -1.11 6.38
CA ASP A 72 -2.27 -1.25 6.62
C ASP A 72 -1.81 -2.69 6.41
N SER A 73 -2.58 -3.65 6.92
CA SER A 73 -2.24 -5.07 6.80
C SER A 73 -2.26 -5.54 5.36
N LEU A 74 -3.23 -5.09 4.58
CA LEU A 74 -3.33 -5.45 3.16
C LEU A 74 -2.19 -4.85 2.34
N ILE A 75 -1.83 -3.60 2.61
CA ILE A 75 -0.72 -2.94 1.93
C ILE A 75 0.61 -3.62 2.28
N ALA A 76 0.85 -3.87 3.58
CA ALA A 76 2.05 -4.55 4.03
C ALA A 76 2.17 -5.95 3.42
N SER A 77 1.09 -6.69 3.41
CA SER A 77 1.03 -8.05 2.85
C SER A 77 1.32 -8.05 1.35
N THR A 78 0.81 -7.05 0.62
CA THR A 78 1.10 -6.91 -0.82
C THR A 78 2.60 -6.79 -1.05
N CYS A 79 3.28 -5.97 -0.24
CA CYS A 79 4.72 -5.77 -0.38
C CYS A 79 5.50 -7.03 0.00
N THR A 80 5.17 -7.65 1.13
CA THR A 80 5.94 -8.82 1.60
C THR A 80 5.71 -10.03 0.72
N GLN A 81 4.53 -10.17 0.12
CA GLN A 81 4.22 -11.28 -0.77
C GLN A 81 5.13 -11.29 -2.01
N TYR A 82 5.48 -10.11 -2.51
CA TYR A 82 6.28 -9.98 -3.73
C TYR A 82 7.70 -9.48 -3.48
N GLY A 83 8.11 -9.35 -2.22
CA GLY A 83 9.45 -8.87 -1.90
C GLY A 83 9.69 -7.44 -2.35
N MET A 84 8.68 -6.59 -2.30
CA MET A 84 8.75 -5.20 -2.74
C MET A 84 8.94 -4.25 -1.57
N THR A 85 9.50 -3.08 -1.85
CA THR A 85 9.70 -2.02 -0.85
C THR A 85 8.47 -1.14 -0.77
N LEU A 86 7.98 -0.89 0.44
CA LEU A 86 6.90 0.06 0.69
C LEU A 86 7.48 1.46 0.90
N ILE A 87 7.00 2.43 0.13
CA ILE A 87 7.35 3.84 0.29
C ILE A 87 6.16 4.54 0.93
N THR A 88 6.36 5.08 2.13
CA THR A 88 5.27 5.72 2.89
C THR A 88 5.78 6.95 3.62
N ALA A 89 4.90 7.93 3.78
CA ALA A 89 5.18 9.10 4.63
C ALA A 89 4.94 8.80 6.11
N ASN A 90 4.24 7.71 6.42
CA ASN A 90 3.90 7.32 7.78
C ASN A 90 4.29 5.86 8.01
N ASP A 91 5.48 5.65 8.53
CA ASP A 91 6.01 4.31 8.78
C ASP A 91 5.52 3.69 10.09
N LYS A 92 4.79 4.46 10.90
CA LYS A 92 4.41 4.10 12.26
C LYS A 92 3.70 2.74 12.35
N HIS A 93 2.81 2.47 11.41
CA HIS A 93 2.02 1.24 11.40
C HIS A 93 2.77 0.06 10.78
N TYR A 94 3.88 0.32 10.09
CA TYR A 94 4.57 -0.71 9.31
C TYR A 94 5.84 -1.23 9.95
N LYS A 95 6.41 -0.49 10.90
CA LYS A 95 7.67 -0.86 11.55
C LYS A 95 7.64 -2.20 12.26
N VAL A 96 6.46 -2.59 12.76
CA VAL A 96 6.30 -3.83 13.50
C VAL A 96 6.47 -5.06 12.61
N VAL A 97 6.25 -4.92 11.30
CA VAL A 97 6.40 -6.01 10.34
C VAL A 97 7.86 -6.10 9.93
N LYS A 98 8.61 -6.98 10.58
CA LYS A 98 10.07 -7.06 10.43
C LYS A 98 10.52 -7.44 9.03
N GLU A 99 9.76 -8.27 8.34
CA GLU A 99 10.07 -8.73 6.99
C GLU A 99 9.76 -7.69 5.91
N LEU A 100 9.06 -6.61 6.28
CA LEU A 100 8.68 -5.56 5.35
C LEU A 100 9.82 -4.55 5.21
N ASP A 101 10.22 -4.30 3.97
CA ASP A 101 11.19 -3.27 3.64
C ASP A 101 10.44 -1.95 3.46
N VAL A 102 10.70 -0.98 4.34
CA VAL A 102 10.00 0.31 4.36
C VAL A 102 10.98 1.43 4.09
N GLU A 103 10.63 2.27 3.13
CA GLU A 103 11.35 3.50 2.84
C GLU A 103 10.45 4.68 3.17
N ILE A 104 10.97 5.63 3.95
CA ILE A 104 10.18 6.78 4.38
C ILE A 104 10.32 7.90 3.36
N PHE A 105 9.19 8.39 2.86
CA PHE A 105 9.11 9.53 1.98
C PHE A 105 8.75 10.77 2.80
N ARG A 106 9.60 11.80 2.74
CA ARG A 106 9.33 13.07 3.40
C ARG A 106 9.42 14.18 2.35
N PRO A 107 8.26 14.79 2.02
CA PRO A 107 8.21 15.89 1.05
C PRO A 107 8.91 17.14 1.57
#